data_0e890d0f62a84e92bcebcde0596df1a3
#
_entry.id   0e890d0f62a84e92bcebcde0596df1a3
#
_cell.length_a   1.000
_cell.length_b   1.000
_cell.length_c   1.000
_cell.angle_alpha   90.00
_cell.angle_beta   90.00
_cell.angle_gamma   90.00
#
_symmetry.space_group_name_H-M   'P 1'
#
loop_
_entity.id
_entity.type
_entity.pdbx_description
1 polymer ?
#
loop_
_entity_poly.entity_id
_entity_poly.type
_entity_poly.pdbx_seq_one_letter_code
_entity_poly.pdbx_strand_id
1 'polypeptide(L)'
;MADEDIGCARPTGALVGEEPAPRDDARTDEPEEKRVSIMVGRKAPDFEAPAYHKGAFTKVKLSDYLGKWVVLCFYPGDFTFVXPTEISAVAEKYDEFQALGVEVLSASVDSQFVHKIWDENELSKMTEGGVPFPMLADAAGRLGTAYGVYDDEAGVDVRGRFIIDPDGVIQAMEVLTPPVGRRVAETLRQIKAFQHVRETGGKEVTPSGWEPGKKVLKPGPDLVGRVWEVWQPKEDE
;
A
#
# COMPACT_ATOMS: atom_id res chain seq x y z
N MET A 1 22.84 -21.70 13.96
CA MET A 1 21.95 -21.14 12.92
C MET A 1 22.64 -19.92 12.36
N ALA A 2 22.92 -19.91 11.08
CA ALA A 2 23.56 -18.77 10.44
C ALA A 2 22.64 -17.55 10.57
N ASP A 3 23.20 -16.45 11.02
CA ASP A 3 22.55 -15.14 11.06
C ASP A 3 22.21 -14.82 9.59
N GLU A 4 20.95 -14.91 9.23
CA GLU A 4 20.56 -14.52 7.87
C GLU A 4 20.83 -13.05 7.71
N ASP A 5 21.70 -12.76 6.78
CA ASP A 5 22.09 -11.39 6.48
C ASP A 5 20.84 -10.57 6.17
N ILE A 6 20.55 -9.59 7.03
CA ILE A 6 19.44 -8.66 6.82
C ILE A 6 19.97 -7.60 5.84
N GLY A 7 20.03 -8.00 4.58
CA GLY A 7 20.52 -7.11 3.53
C GLY A 7 19.54 -6.02 3.16
N CYS A 8 19.79 -5.40 2.03
CA CYS A 8 18.90 -4.35 1.50
C CYS A 8 17.56 -4.95 1.07
N ALA A 9 16.52 -4.11 1.09
CA ALA A 9 15.22 -4.47 0.54
C ALA A 9 15.38 -4.86 -0.93
N ARG A 10 14.65 -5.88 -1.35
CA ARG A 10 14.75 -6.35 -2.73
C ARG A 10 13.44 -6.98 -3.21
N PRO A 11 13.01 -6.64 -4.41
CA PRO A 11 11.95 -7.40 -5.07
C PRO A 11 12.40 -8.83 -5.28
N THR A 12 11.47 -9.77 -5.23
CA THR A 12 11.78 -11.20 -5.46
C THR A 12 11.85 -11.54 -6.96
N GLY A 13 11.37 -10.64 -7.81
CA GLY A 13 11.23 -10.91 -9.24
C GLY A 13 9.94 -11.64 -9.59
N ALA A 14 9.10 -11.92 -8.58
CA ALA A 14 7.84 -12.62 -8.78
C ALA A 14 6.66 -11.71 -8.45
N LEU A 15 5.49 -12.05 -8.92
CA LEU A 15 4.24 -11.48 -8.40
C LEU A 15 3.88 -12.23 -7.11
N VAL A 16 3.13 -11.57 -6.22
CA VAL A 16 2.80 -12.17 -4.93
C VAL A 16 2.06 -13.49 -5.13
N GLY A 17 2.54 -14.54 -4.45
CA GLY A 17 1.98 -15.89 -4.55
C GLY A 17 2.45 -16.70 -5.76
N GLU A 18 3.42 -16.20 -6.52
CA GLU A 18 3.98 -16.90 -7.68
C GLU A 18 5.47 -17.18 -7.48
N GLU A 19 5.97 -18.21 -8.16
CA GLU A 19 7.40 -18.53 -8.13
C GLU A 19 8.14 -17.54 -9.03
N PRO A 20 9.34 -17.09 -8.64
CA PRO A 20 10.15 -16.24 -9.51
C PRO A 20 10.48 -16.99 -10.79
N ALA A 21 10.42 -16.28 -11.93
CA ALA A 21 10.87 -16.84 -13.21
C ALA A 21 12.37 -17.10 -13.16
N PRO A 22 12.89 -18.14 -13.88
CA PRO A 22 14.33 -18.36 -13.94
C PRO A 22 15.02 -17.12 -14.51
N ARG A 23 16.16 -16.75 -13.90
CA ARG A 23 16.95 -15.63 -14.41
C ARG A 23 17.55 -16.03 -15.75
N ASP A 24 17.23 -15.25 -16.77
CA ASP A 24 17.85 -15.42 -18.08
C ASP A 24 19.07 -14.51 -18.13
N ASP A 25 20.24 -15.10 -17.95
CA ASP A 25 21.52 -14.39 -18.01
C ASP A 25 21.89 -13.93 -19.42
N ALA A 26 21.05 -14.23 -20.40
CA ALA A 26 21.32 -13.94 -21.83
C ALA A 26 20.54 -12.69 -22.31
N ARG A 27 20.12 -11.79 -21.43
CA ARG A 27 19.47 -10.54 -21.87
C ARG A 27 20.47 -9.65 -22.59
N THR A 28 20.25 -9.48 -23.87
CA THR A 28 20.92 -8.45 -24.66
C THR A 28 20.48 -7.07 -24.18
N ASP A 29 21.43 -6.15 -24.12
CA ASP A 29 21.24 -4.76 -23.67
C ASP A 29 20.43 -3.91 -24.66
N GLU A 30 19.31 -4.40 -25.18
CA GLU A 30 18.39 -3.53 -25.91
C GLU A 30 17.59 -2.75 -24.88
N PRO A 31 17.51 -1.41 -24.99
CA PRO A 31 16.68 -0.63 -24.08
C PRO A 31 15.23 -1.06 -24.22
N GLU A 32 14.72 -1.76 -23.22
CA GLU A 32 13.28 -2.03 -23.14
C GLU A 32 12.57 -0.67 -23.10
N GLU A 33 11.75 -0.41 -24.12
CA GLU A 33 10.81 0.71 -24.01
C GLU A 33 10.04 0.53 -22.71
N LYS A 34 10.16 1.49 -21.80
CA LYS A 34 9.41 1.49 -20.54
C LYS A 34 7.93 1.61 -20.90
N ARG A 35 7.27 0.47 -21.08
CA ARG A 35 5.82 0.48 -21.25
C ARG A 35 5.20 0.83 -19.90
N VAL A 36 4.49 1.94 -19.87
CA VAL A 36 3.70 2.29 -18.71
C VAL A 36 2.57 1.27 -18.64
N SER A 37 2.61 0.42 -17.62
CA SER A 37 1.57 -0.59 -17.43
C SER A 37 0.72 -0.25 -16.20
N ILE A 38 -0.56 -0.52 -16.33
CA ILE A 38 -1.51 -0.34 -15.22
C ILE A 38 -1.19 -1.40 -14.16
N MET A 39 -1.00 -0.97 -12.92
CA MET A 39 -0.77 -1.89 -11.79
C MET A 39 -2.08 -2.33 -11.14
N VAL A 40 -3.11 -1.49 -11.19
CA VAL A 40 -4.42 -1.79 -10.61
C VAL A 40 -5.07 -2.96 -11.35
N GLY A 41 -5.59 -3.92 -10.60
CA GLY A 41 -6.16 -5.15 -11.15
C GLY A 41 -5.12 -6.24 -11.42
N ARG A 42 -3.86 -6.00 -11.06
CA ARG A 42 -2.75 -6.93 -11.28
C ARG A 42 -2.18 -7.40 -9.95
N LYS A 43 -1.53 -8.57 -9.96
CA LYS A 43 -0.81 -9.07 -8.79
C LYS A 43 0.28 -8.08 -8.39
N ALA A 44 0.37 -7.80 -7.10
CA ALA A 44 1.38 -6.91 -6.55
C ALA A 44 2.77 -7.52 -6.70
N PRO A 45 3.81 -6.72 -7.01
CA PRO A 45 5.18 -7.20 -6.95
C PRO A 45 5.53 -7.69 -5.55
N ASP A 46 5.99 -8.92 -5.43
CA ASP A 46 6.39 -9.48 -4.13
C ASP A 46 7.75 -8.91 -3.72
N PHE A 47 8.01 -8.88 -2.41
CA PHE A 47 9.28 -8.36 -1.89
C PHE A 47 9.60 -8.96 -0.54
N GLU A 48 10.86 -8.85 -0.15
CA GLU A 48 11.34 -8.99 1.23
C GLU A 48 12.06 -7.71 1.60
N ALA A 49 11.86 -7.21 2.82
CA ALA A 49 12.50 -5.99 3.29
C ALA A 49 12.81 -6.09 4.78
N PRO A 50 13.96 -5.56 5.21
CA PRO A 50 14.17 -5.35 6.65
C PRO A 50 13.20 -4.31 7.16
N ALA A 51 12.82 -4.41 8.43
CA ALA A 51 11.83 -3.53 9.01
C ALA A 51 12.10 -3.27 10.49
N TYR A 52 11.57 -2.18 10.98
CA TYR A 52 11.42 -1.91 12.40
C TYR A 52 9.96 -2.10 12.78
N HIS A 53 9.71 -2.78 13.88
CA HIS A 53 8.34 -3.00 14.35
C HIS A 53 8.34 -3.13 15.88
N LYS A 54 7.72 -2.18 16.57
CA LYS A 54 7.49 -2.21 18.02
C LYS A 54 8.76 -2.59 18.83
N GLY A 55 9.83 -1.87 18.58
CA GLY A 55 11.07 -2.05 19.32
C GLY A 55 11.99 -3.14 18.78
N ALA A 56 11.58 -3.90 17.79
CA ALA A 56 12.35 -5.00 17.24
C ALA A 56 12.70 -4.76 15.76
N PHE A 57 13.82 -5.34 15.35
CA PHE A 57 14.18 -5.41 13.93
C PHE A 57 13.69 -6.75 13.40
N THR A 58 13.08 -6.74 12.23
CA THR A 58 12.48 -7.92 11.65
C THR A 58 12.62 -7.89 10.13
N LYS A 59 12.10 -8.90 9.47
CA LYS A 59 12.04 -8.96 8.01
C LYS A 59 10.59 -9.22 7.61
N VAL A 60 10.13 -8.50 6.60
CA VAL A 60 8.76 -8.61 6.10
C VAL A 60 8.80 -9.10 4.65
N LYS A 61 7.97 -10.08 4.35
CA LYS A 61 7.75 -10.57 2.99
C LYS A 61 6.28 -10.38 2.64
N LEU A 62 5.98 -9.71 1.53
CA LEU A 62 4.60 -9.39 1.19
C LEU A 62 3.74 -10.64 1.02
N SER A 63 4.28 -11.69 0.39
CA SER A 63 3.50 -12.92 0.17
C SER A 63 3.09 -13.63 1.47
N ASP A 64 3.72 -13.32 2.60
CA ASP A 64 3.29 -13.85 3.90
C ASP A 64 1.92 -13.29 4.33
N TYR A 65 1.48 -12.20 3.69
CA TYR A 65 0.20 -11.57 3.99
C TYR A 65 -0.95 -12.07 3.11
N LEU A 66 -0.71 -13.03 2.22
CA LEU A 66 -1.81 -13.59 1.42
C LEU A 66 -2.92 -14.10 2.34
N GLY A 67 -4.15 -13.84 1.97
CA GLY A 67 -5.33 -14.11 2.80
C GLY A 67 -5.78 -12.91 3.61
N LYS A 68 -4.99 -11.84 3.65
CA LYS A 68 -5.31 -10.60 4.35
C LYS A 68 -5.25 -9.42 3.38
N TRP A 69 -6.01 -8.39 3.69
CA TRP A 69 -5.86 -7.11 3.00
C TRP A 69 -4.59 -6.43 3.50
N VAL A 70 -3.92 -5.70 2.60
CA VAL A 70 -2.71 -4.93 2.94
C VAL A 70 -2.86 -3.51 2.41
N VAL A 71 -2.51 -2.54 3.26
CA VAL A 71 -2.27 -1.16 2.82
C VAL A 71 -0.76 -0.94 2.89
N LEU A 72 -0.16 -0.67 1.74
CA LEU A 72 1.28 -0.40 1.64
C LEU A 72 1.46 1.08 1.32
N CYS A 73 2.13 1.81 2.24
CA CYS A 73 2.30 3.26 2.16
C CYS A 73 3.77 3.61 1.98
N PHE A 74 4.11 4.16 0.81
CA PHE A 74 5.43 4.74 0.55
C PHE A 74 5.42 6.22 0.92
N TYR A 75 6.55 6.74 1.40
CA TYR A 75 6.71 8.15 1.75
C TYR A 75 8.19 8.56 1.58
N PRO A 76 8.47 9.87 1.45
CA PRO A 76 9.83 10.31 1.11
C PRO A 76 10.90 10.05 2.15
N GLY A 77 10.56 10.15 3.43
CA GLY A 77 11.59 9.92 4.45
C GLY A 77 11.18 10.30 5.85
N ASP A 78 11.88 9.70 6.80
CA ASP A 78 11.72 9.96 8.22
C ASP A 78 12.18 11.40 8.55
N PHE A 79 11.69 11.95 9.65
CA PHE A 79 12.07 13.28 10.14
C PHE A 79 11.78 14.42 9.14
N THR A 80 10.88 14.18 8.18
CA THR A 80 10.39 15.23 7.29
C THR A 80 9.13 15.88 7.87
N PHE A 81 8.44 16.71 7.12
CA PHE A 81 7.36 17.53 7.70
C PHE A 81 5.96 16.91 7.54
N VAL A 82 5.68 16.22 6.46
CA VAL A 82 4.37 15.62 6.20
C VAL A 82 4.25 14.19 6.74
N UNK A 83 5.19 13.26 6.71
CA UNK A 83 5.20 12.24 7.02
C UNK A 83 4.82 12.01 8.14
N PRO A 84 5.35 12.66 9.24
CA PRO A 84 4.90 12.36 10.61
C PRO A 84 3.39 12.45 10.77
N THR A 85 2.76 13.40 10.10
CA THR A 85 1.31 13.56 10.17
C THR A 85 0.58 12.38 9.54
N GLU A 86 1.09 11.84 8.44
CA GLU A 86 0.46 10.71 7.76
C GLU A 86 0.60 9.42 8.59
N ILE A 87 1.82 9.12 9.04
CA ILE A 87 2.10 7.88 9.78
C ILE A 87 1.33 7.88 11.10
N SER A 88 1.32 9.00 11.82
CA SER A 88 0.58 9.08 13.08
C SER A 88 -0.94 9.00 12.85
N ALA A 89 -1.44 9.58 11.77
CA ALA A 89 -2.88 9.48 11.45
C ALA A 89 -3.29 8.03 11.15
N VAL A 90 -2.45 7.29 10.44
CA VAL A 90 -2.70 5.86 10.18
C VAL A 90 -2.60 5.07 11.48
N ALA A 91 -1.60 5.37 12.32
CA ALA A 91 -1.41 4.69 13.61
C ALA A 91 -2.63 4.91 14.53
N GLU A 92 -3.16 6.12 14.55
CA GLU A 92 -4.36 6.47 15.34
C GLU A 92 -5.58 5.65 14.90
N LYS A 93 -5.66 5.28 13.64
CA LYS A 93 -6.76 4.51 13.06
C LYS A 93 -6.44 3.01 12.91
N TYR A 94 -5.31 2.57 13.45
CA TYR A 94 -4.85 1.19 13.24
C TYR A 94 -5.88 0.15 13.70
N ASP A 95 -6.56 0.40 14.82
CA ASP A 95 -7.60 -0.53 15.31
C ASP A 95 -8.74 -0.68 14.28
N GLU A 96 -9.09 0.38 13.56
CA GLU A 96 -10.09 0.29 12.50
C GLU A 96 -9.60 -0.56 11.34
N PHE A 97 -8.33 -0.40 10.94
CA PHE A 97 -7.73 -1.27 9.91
C PHE A 97 -7.77 -2.73 10.36
N GLN A 98 -7.35 -3.01 11.59
CA GLN A 98 -7.33 -4.37 12.13
C GLN A 98 -8.74 -4.96 12.16
N ALA A 99 -9.75 -4.18 12.55
CA ALA A 99 -11.14 -4.64 12.60
C ALA A 99 -11.67 -5.01 11.21
N LEU A 100 -11.10 -4.41 10.16
CA LEU A 100 -11.44 -4.73 8.76
C LEU A 100 -10.60 -5.87 8.18
N GLY A 101 -9.71 -6.48 8.98
CA GLY A 101 -8.81 -7.52 8.49
C GLY A 101 -7.68 -7.00 7.61
N VAL A 102 -7.25 -5.76 7.86
CA VAL A 102 -6.23 -5.08 7.04
C VAL A 102 -4.93 -4.95 7.83
N GLU A 103 -3.84 -5.36 7.22
CA GLU A 103 -2.49 -5.11 7.72
C GLU A 103 -1.93 -3.87 7.04
N VAL A 104 -1.19 -3.07 7.79
CA VAL A 104 -0.57 -1.85 7.28
C VAL A 104 0.94 -2.03 7.24
N LEU A 105 1.57 -1.60 6.16
CA LEU A 105 3.02 -1.55 6.00
C LEU A 105 3.38 -0.16 5.50
N SER A 106 4.43 0.44 6.08
CA SER A 106 4.95 1.70 5.56
C SER A 106 6.37 1.46 5.03
N ALA A 107 6.81 2.27 4.08
CA ALA A 107 8.13 2.11 3.46
C ALA A 107 8.73 3.45 3.06
N SER A 108 10.02 3.61 3.31
CA SER A 108 10.80 4.73 2.79
C SER A 108 12.22 4.27 2.53
N VAL A 109 13.03 5.16 1.97
CA VAL A 109 14.45 4.88 1.71
C VAL A 109 15.29 4.87 2.99
N ASP A 110 14.72 5.20 4.14
CA ASP A 110 15.44 5.17 5.42
C ASP A 110 15.69 3.74 5.87
N SER A 111 16.70 3.58 6.73
CA SER A 111 16.99 2.26 7.29
C SER A 111 16.08 1.96 8.49
N GLN A 112 15.96 0.68 8.82
CA GLN A 112 15.20 0.27 10.00
C GLN A 112 15.74 0.89 11.29
N PHE A 113 17.02 1.26 11.30
CA PHE A 113 17.62 1.93 12.46
C PHE A 113 17.12 3.37 12.59
N VAL A 114 16.99 4.07 11.47
CA VAL A 114 16.43 5.42 11.44
C VAL A 114 14.95 5.37 11.84
N HIS A 115 14.18 4.41 11.30
CA HIS A 115 12.76 4.20 11.69
C HIS A 115 12.62 4.07 13.20
N LYS A 116 13.50 3.27 13.84
CA LYS A 116 13.48 3.09 15.29
C LYS A 116 13.63 4.44 16.02
N ILE A 117 14.64 5.19 15.64
CA ILE A 117 14.93 6.46 16.31
C ILE A 117 13.81 7.49 16.04
N TRP A 118 13.25 7.47 14.84
CA TRP A 118 12.13 8.36 14.51
C TRP A 118 10.89 8.02 15.33
N ASP A 119 10.55 6.73 15.43
CA ASP A 119 9.42 6.30 16.24
C ASP A 119 9.60 6.72 17.70
N GLU A 120 10.76 6.41 18.29
CA GLU A 120 11.04 6.69 19.71
C GLU A 120 11.09 8.19 20.04
N ASN A 121 11.55 9.01 19.10
CA ASN A 121 11.80 10.44 19.40
C ASN A 121 10.71 11.38 18.91
N GLU A 122 9.91 10.98 17.92
CA GLU A 122 8.87 11.86 17.39
C GLU A 122 7.48 11.19 17.33
N LEU A 123 7.37 10.05 16.65
CA LEU A 123 6.04 9.46 16.40
C LEU A 123 5.35 9.03 17.70
N SER A 124 6.12 8.53 18.67
CA SER A 124 5.59 8.15 19.99
C SER A 124 5.03 9.34 20.78
N LYS A 125 5.36 10.56 20.37
CA LYS A 125 4.78 11.78 20.97
C LYS A 125 3.49 12.19 20.25
N MET A 126 3.24 11.64 19.07
CA MET A 126 2.07 11.95 18.26
C MET A 126 0.99 10.87 18.37
N THR A 127 1.39 9.65 18.66
CA THR A 127 0.46 8.53 18.81
C THR A 127 0.91 7.65 19.99
N GLU A 128 -0.04 7.33 20.86
CA GLU A 128 0.25 6.56 22.08
C GLU A 128 0.81 5.18 21.74
N GLY A 129 1.98 4.88 22.30
CA GLY A 129 2.66 3.61 22.08
C GLY A 129 3.50 3.52 20.81
N GLY A 130 3.61 4.60 20.06
CA GLY A 130 4.39 4.62 18.82
C GLY A 130 3.65 3.94 17.66
N VAL A 131 4.40 3.67 16.58
CA VAL A 131 3.80 3.10 15.36
C VAL A 131 3.51 1.60 15.54
N PRO A 132 2.26 1.17 15.36
CA PRO A 132 1.90 -0.23 15.65
C PRO A 132 2.14 -1.21 14.49
N PHE A 133 2.58 -0.75 13.34
CA PHE A 133 2.77 -1.59 12.14
C PHE A 133 4.23 -1.54 11.67
N PRO A 134 4.67 -2.53 10.87
CA PRO A 134 6.05 -2.56 10.39
C PRO A 134 6.40 -1.36 9.50
N MET A 135 7.60 -0.82 9.73
CA MET A 135 8.18 0.26 8.94
C MET A 135 9.34 -0.34 8.13
N LEU A 136 9.14 -0.47 6.83
CA LEU A 136 10.06 -1.17 5.92
C LEU A 136 11.19 -0.24 5.48
N ALA A 137 12.39 -0.78 5.44
CA ALA A 137 13.59 -0.07 4.99
C ALA A 137 13.89 -0.41 3.53
N ASP A 138 13.79 0.59 2.67
CA ASP A 138 14.07 0.44 1.24
C ASP A 138 15.24 1.33 0.80
N ALA A 139 16.38 1.15 1.44
CA ALA A 139 17.53 2.06 1.34
C ALA A 139 18.06 2.29 -0.10
N ALA A 140 17.76 1.43 -1.02
CA ALA A 140 18.16 1.60 -2.42
C ALA A 140 16.99 1.97 -3.35
N GLY A 141 15.80 2.19 -2.79
CA GLY A 141 14.62 2.53 -3.58
C GLY A 141 14.13 1.42 -4.48
N ARG A 142 14.50 0.17 -4.17
CA ARG A 142 14.14 -0.97 -5.05
C ARG A 142 12.67 -1.31 -4.98
N LEU A 143 12.08 -1.25 -3.78
CA LEU A 143 10.65 -1.45 -3.62
C LEU A 143 9.88 -0.32 -4.30
N GLY A 144 10.28 0.92 -3.99
CA GLY A 144 9.65 2.08 -4.63
C GLY A 144 9.72 2.02 -6.15
N THR A 145 10.84 1.55 -6.69
CA THR A 145 10.99 1.37 -8.14
C THR A 145 10.03 0.29 -8.66
N ALA A 146 9.92 -0.83 -7.95
CA ALA A 146 9.01 -1.92 -8.37
C ALA A 146 7.55 -1.46 -8.38
N TYR A 147 7.19 -0.55 -7.46
CA TYR A 147 5.84 -0.01 -7.37
C TYR A 147 5.65 1.29 -8.14
N GLY A 148 6.68 1.76 -8.83
CA GLY A 148 6.59 2.96 -9.67
C GLY A 148 6.50 4.27 -8.92
N VAL A 149 7.03 4.32 -7.68
CA VAL A 149 6.94 5.51 -6.83
C VAL A 149 8.29 6.07 -6.40
N TYR A 150 9.39 5.47 -6.83
CA TYR A 150 10.73 5.98 -6.51
C TYR A 150 11.12 7.05 -7.52
N ASP A 151 11.48 8.22 -7.01
CA ASP A 151 12.00 9.34 -7.80
C ASP A 151 13.52 9.27 -7.77
N ASP A 152 14.14 8.81 -8.85
CA ASP A 152 15.58 8.60 -8.90
C ASP A 152 16.38 9.91 -8.98
N GLU A 153 15.75 11.01 -9.37
CA GLU A 153 16.42 12.32 -9.34
C GLU A 153 16.49 12.85 -7.92
N ALA A 154 15.42 12.68 -7.15
CA ALA A 154 15.38 13.12 -5.76
C ALA A 154 15.97 12.08 -4.79
N GLY A 155 16.07 10.83 -5.19
CA GLY A 155 16.60 9.75 -4.36
C GLY A 155 15.64 9.31 -3.25
N VAL A 156 14.35 9.55 -3.40
CA VAL A 156 13.33 9.22 -2.40
C VAL A 156 12.06 8.70 -3.06
N ASP A 157 11.19 8.11 -2.27
CA ASP A 157 9.87 7.76 -2.76
C ASP A 157 8.94 8.98 -2.75
N VAL A 158 8.06 9.07 -3.72
CA VAL A 158 6.90 9.97 -3.60
C VAL A 158 5.85 9.28 -2.72
N ARG A 159 4.71 9.95 -2.47
CA ARG A 159 3.67 9.38 -1.60
C ARG A 159 2.80 8.41 -2.37
N GLY A 160 3.16 7.12 -2.32
CA GLY A 160 2.39 6.05 -2.94
C GLY A 160 1.63 5.24 -1.89
N ARG A 161 0.33 5.02 -2.11
CA ARG A 161 -0.47 4.15 -1.26
C ARG A 161 -1.14 3.10 -2.13
N PHE A 162 -1.00 1.84 -1.74
CA PHE A 162 -1.55 0.71 -2.48
C PHE A 162 -2.47 -0.08 -1.56
N ILE A 163 -3.67 -0.41 -2.04
CA ILE A 163 -4.60 -1.31 -1.35
C ILE A 163 -4.53 -2.64 -2.09
N ILE A 164 -4.13 -3.68 -1.39
CA ILE A 164 -3.90 -5.02 -1.95
C ILE A 164 -4.89 -5.98 -1.29
N ASP A 165 -5.60 -6.76 -2.08
CA ASP A 165 -6.63 -7.67 -1.59
C ASP A 165 -6.02 -8.99 -1.10
N PRO A 166 -6.83 -9.89 -0.49
CA PRO A 166 -6.31 -11.17 0.02
C PRO A 166 -5.73 -12.11 -1.03
N ASP A 167 -6.02 -11.90 -2.30
CA ASP A 167 -5.43 -12.68 -3.40
C ASP A 167 -4.11 -12.07 -3.88
N GLY A 168 -3.68 -10.95 -3.29
CA GLY A 168 -2.46 -10.26 -3.68
C GLY A 168 -2.64 -9.32 -4.86
N VAL A 169 -3.87 -8.96 -5.20
CA VAL A 169 -4.17 -8.08 -6.34
C VAL A 169 -4.27 -6.63 -5.85
N ILE A 170 -3.60 -5.71 -6.53
CA ILE A 170 -3.72 -4.27 -6.23
C ILE A 170 -5.10 -3.80 -6.66
N GLN A 171 -5.92 -3.35 -5.73
CA GLN A 171 -7.26 -2.83 -6.00
C GLN A 171 -7.27 -1.32 -6.20
N ALA A 172 -6.34 -0.60 -5.57
CA ALA A 172 -6.26 0.85 -5.71
C ALA A 172 -4.82 1.32 -5.52
N MET A 173 -4.49 2.42 -6.17
CA MET A 173 -3.25 3.14 -5.90
C MET A 173 -3.53 4.63 -5.94
N GLU A 174 -2.90 5.36 -5.04
CA GLU A 174 -2.91 6.83 -5.01
C GLU A 174 -1.47 7.29 -4.93
N VAL A 175 -1.08 8.16 -5.83
CA VAL A 175 0.30 8.66 -5.85
C VAL A 175 0.26 10.19 -5.87
N LEU A 176 0.88 10.81 -4.86
CA LEU A 176 0.92 12.27 -4.71
C LEU A 176 2.36 12.74 -4.64
N THR A 177 2.60 13.95 -5.10
CA THR A 177 3.89 14.61 -4.88
C THR A 177 4.09 14.89 -3.39
N PRO A 178 5.34 14.98 -2.92
CA PRO A 178 5.62 15.05 -1.49
C PRO A 178 4.95 16.14 -0.66
N PRO A 179 4.63 17.33 -1.17
CA PRO A 179 4.05 18.38 -0.31
C PRO A 179 2.63 18.12 0.21
N VAL A 180 1.89 17.16 -0.35
CA VAL A 180 0.48 16.96 0.01
C VAL A 180 0.29 15.61 0.68
N GLY A 181 -0.20 15.63 1.94
CA GLY A 181 -0.49 14.40 2.70
C GLY A 181 -1.81 13.75 2.28
N ARG A 182 -1.86 12.43 2.43
CA ARG A 182 -3.03 11.60 2.09
C ARG A 182 -4.02 11.59 3.24
N ARG A 183 -5.29 11.34 2.94
CA ARG A 183 -6.35 11.32 3.94
C ARG A 183 -6.69 9.87 4.34
N VAL A 184 -6.47 9.52 5.61
CA VAL A 184 -6.70 8.16 6.12
C VAL A 184 -8.17 7.75 6.00
N ALA A 185 -9.11 8.68 6.22
CA ALA A 185 -10.53 8.38 6.11
C ALA A 185 -10.89 7.88 4.72
N GLU A 186 -10.26 8.42 3.67
CA GLU A 186 -10.51 7.96 2.31
C GLU A 186 -9.93 6.56 2.08
N THR A 187 -8.77 6.26 2.66
CA THR A 187 -8.22 4.90 2.60
C THR A 187 -9.20 3.89 3.20
N LEU A 188 -9.71 4.19 4.39
CA LEU A 188 -10.68 3.31 5.06
C LEU A 188 -11.98 3.18 4.27
N ARG A 189 -12.47 4.30 3.69
CA ARG A 189 -13.67 4.28 2.86
C ARG A 189 -13.49 3.35 1.66
N GLN A 190 -12.37 3.48 0.96
CA GLN A 190 -12.08 2.64 -0.22
C GLN A 190 -11.99 1.16 0.16
N ILE A 191 -11.32 0.84 1.28
CA ILE A 191 -11.22 -0.55 1.74
C ILE A 191 -12.62 -1.14 1.94
N LYS A 192 -13.49 -0.40 2.63
CA LYS A 192 -14.87 -0.87 2.88
C LYS A 192 -15.63 -1.09 1.57
N ALA A 193 -15.42 -0.21 0.61
CA ALA A 193 -16.05 -0.34 -0.72
C ALA A 193 -15.55 -1.59 -1.45
N PHE A 194 -14.24 -1.81 -1.49
CA PHE A 194 -13.66 -3.00 -2.12
C PHE A 194 -14.12 -4.29 -1.43
N GLN A 195 -14.19 -4.26 -0.09
CA GLN A 195 -14.66 -5.42 0.68
C GLN A 195 -16.12 -5.73 0.34
N HIS A 196 -16.96 -4.71 0.22
CA HIS A 196 -18.37 -4.90 -0.14
C HIS A 196 -18.51 -5.56 -1.51
N VAL A 197 -17.77 -5.07 -2.50
CA VAL A 197 -17.81 -5.64 -3.85
C VAL A 197 -17.34 -7.10 -3.82
N ARG A 198 -16.26 -7.38 -3.09
CA ARG A 198 -15.73 -8.75 -2.97
C ARG A 198 -16.73 -9.67 -2.28
N GLU A 199 -17.33 -9.24 -1.18
CA GLU A 199 -18.30 -10.05 -0.41
C GLU A 199 -19.54 -10.39 -1.21
N THR A 200 -19.95 -9.51 -2.13
CA THR A 200 -21.11 -9.75 -2.97
C THR A 200 -20.77 -10.47 -4.28
N GLY A 201 -19.50 -10.81 -4.48
CA GLY A 201 -19.05 -11.45 -5.71
C GLY A 201 -19.25 -10.57 -6.94
N GLY A 202 -19.19 -9.25 -6.76
CA GLY A 202 -19.41 -8.29 -7.85
C GLY A 202 -20.88 -8.07 -8.22
N LYS A 203 -21.82 -8.69 -7.50
CA LYS A 203 -23.26 -8.49 -7.75
C LYS A 203 -23.71 -7.08 -7.37
N GLU A 204 -23.01 -6.45 -6.45
CA GLU A 204 -23.23 -5.06 -6.10
C GLU A 204 -21.94 -4.28 -6.32
N VAL A 205 -22.06 -3.10 -6.92
CA VAL A 205 -20.92 -2.18 -7.07
C VAL A 205 -21.24 -0.88 -6.33
N THR A 206 -20.18 -0.17 -5.94
CA THR A 206 -20.32 1.01 -5.10
C THR A 206 -20.20 2.26 -5.94
N PRO A 207 -21.20 3.14 -5.92
CA PRO A 207 -21.11 4.39 -6.68
C PRO A 207 -20.17 5.39 -6.02
N SER A 208 -20.00 6.53 -6.68
CA SER A 208 -19.18 7.64 -6.18
C SER A 208 -19.59 7.99 -4.74
N GLY A 209 -18.58 8.20 -3.88
CA GLY A 209 -18.80 8.60 -2.49
C GLY A 209 -19.42 7.55 -1.58
N TRP A 210 -19.51 6.31 -2.05
CA TRP A 210 -20.17 5.27 -1.27
C TRP A 210 -19.50 5.02 0.08
N GLU A 211 -20.33 4.85 1.08
CA GLU A 211 -19.95 4.40 2.42
C GLU A 211 -20.95 3.32 2.85
N PRO A 212 -20.59 2.47 3.82
CA PRO A 212 -21.54 1.47 4.32
C PRO A 212 -22.88 2.10 4.73
N GLY A 213 -23.96 1.50 4.26
CA GLY A 213 -25.31 1.99 4.47
C GLY A 213 -25.88 2.83 3.35
N LYS A 214 -25.03 3.32 2.44
CA LYS A 214 -25.50 4.07 1.27
C LYS A 214 -25.91 3.12 0.15
N LYS A 215 -26.62 3.64 -0.86
CA LYS A 215 -27.11 2.86 -2.01
C LYS A 215 -25.98 2.19 -2.77
N VAL A 216 -26.19 0.95 -3.15
CA VAL A 216 -25.33 0.23 -4.11
C VAL A 216 -26.03 0.20 -5.47
N LEU A 217 -25.26 -0.14 -6.50
CA LEU A 217 -25.81 -0.38 -7.85
C LEU A 217 -25.69 -1.85 -8.16
N LYS A 218 -26.71 -2.39 -8.81
CA LYS A 218 -26.72 -3.80 -9.26
C LYS A 218 -26.54 -3.82 -10.78
N PRO A 219 -25.32 -4.10 -11.26
CA PRO A 219 -25.07 -4.11 -12.70
C PRO A 219 -25.95 -5.10 -13.45
N GLY A 220 -26.42 -4.68 -14.60
CA GLY A 220 -27.24 -5.53 -15.46
C GLY A 220 -27.70 -4.76 -16.68
N PRO A 221 -28.18 -5.49 -17.72
CA PRO A 221 -28.60 -4.82 -18.96
C PRO A 221 -29.68 -3.76 -18.75
N ASP A 222 -30.56 -3.96 -17.78
CA ASP A 222 -31.68 -3.04 -17.54
C ASP A 222 -31.23 -1.72 -16.93
N LEU A 223 -30.02 -1.67 -16.35
CA LEU A 223 -29.50 -0.45 -15.74
C LEU A 223 -28.71 0.42 -16.74
N VAL A 224 -28.35 -0.14 -17.89
CA VAL A 224 -27.56 0.59 -18.88
C VAL A 224 -28.36 1.80 -19.37
N GLY A 225 -27.77 2.99 -19.22
CA GLY A 225 -28.40 4.27 -19.58
C GLY A 225 -29.46 4.75 -18.60
N ARG A 226 -29.66 4.04 -17.48
CA ARG A 226 -30.74 4.34 -16.51
C ARG A 226 -30.26 4.51 -15.08
N VAL A 227 -28.93 4.65 -14.87
CA VAL A 227 -28.38 4.84 -13.51
C VAL A 227 -29.01 6.08 -12.85
N TRP A 228 -29.30 7.11 -13.63
CA TRP A 228 -29.91 8.35 -13.13
C TRP A 228 -31.24 8.13 -12.41
N GLU A 229 -31.92 7.01 -12.67
CA GLU A 229 -33.19 6.68 -12.02
C GLU A 229 -32.98 6.22 -10.57
N VAL A 230 -31.78 5.71 -10.24
CA VAL A 230 -31.53 5.09 -8.94
C VAL A 230 -30.45 5.82 -8.14
N TRP A 231 -29.68 6.71 -8.74
CA TRP A 231 -28.60 7.43 -8.06
C TRP A 231 -28.48 8.85 -8.63
N GLN A 232 -28.22 9.80 -7.74
CA GLN A 232 -28.08 11.21 -8.09
C GLN A 232 -26.77 11.78 -7.52
N PRO A 233 -26.16 12.81 -8.17
CA PRO A 233 -24.89 13.37 -7.70
C PRO A 233 -24.89 13.84 -6.25
N LYS A 234 -26.02 14.32 -5.72
CA LYS A 234 -26.11 14.72 -4.31
C LYS A 234 -25.83 13.58 -3.33
N GLU A 235 -25.87 12.33 -3.80
CA GLU A 235 -25.61 11.15 -2.96
C GLU A 235 -24.11 10.90 -2.77
N ASP A 236 -23.26 11.67 -3.47
CA ASP A 236 -21.80 11.63 -3.29
C ASP A 236 -21.34 12.33 -2.01
N GLU A 237 -22.17 13.17 -1.38
CA GLU A 237 -21.85 13.97 -0.18
C GLU A 237 -21.81 13.13 1.12
#